data_55355b47b8248fbe6358b329a8802d8c
#
_entry.id   55355b47b8248fbe6358b329a8802d8c
#
_cell.length_a   1.000
_cell.length_b   1.000
_cell.length_c   1.000
_cell.angle_alpha   90.00
_cell.angle_beta   90.00
_cell.angle_gamma   90.00
#
_symmetry.space_group_name_H-M   'P 1'
#
loop_
_entity.id
_entity.type
_entity.pdbx_description
1 polymer ?
#
loop_
_entity_poly.entity_id
_entity_poly.type
_entity_poly.pdbx_seq_one_letter_code
_entity_poly.pdbx_strand_id
1 'polypeptide(L)'
;MAELQDYSKEQKIQMEAWLVNTLKKCKDQGLGIHDKRAFTFERIELVIYASEISEWLQIFEQDYNGVSKPAGEKPTDDDLKLTHAYGGINEYQILFACPLDDELTAIAMLWPWNDSEHVTLHMAFSRNNHPPLTTL
;
A
#
# COMPACT_ATOMS: atom_id res chain seq x y z
N MET A 1 8.02 16.99 7.78
CA MET A 1 9.39 17.06 8.16
C MET A 1 10.15 15.82 7.76
N ALA A 2 11.37 16.04 7.43
CA ALA A 2 12.22 14.97 6.94
C ALA A 2 12.42 13.85 7.97
N GLU A 3 12.35 14.20 9.22
CA GLU A 3 12.58 13.23 10.29
C GLU A 3 11.59 12.08 10.27
N LEU A 4 10.43 12.26 9.67
CA LEU A 4 9.46 11.17 9.55
C LEU A 4 9.91 10.10 8.56
N GLN A 5 10.92 10.41 7.76
CA GLN A 5 11.43 9.54 6.72
C GLN A 5 12.80 8.96 7.08
N ASP A 6 13.09 8.90 8.37
CA ASP A 6 14.42 8.47 8.81
C ASP A 6 14.51 6.96 8.88
N TYR A 7 14.79 6.36 7.73
CA TYR A 7 14.97 4.91 7.61
C TYR A 7 16.45 4.57 7.52
N SER A 8 16.83 3.40 8.03
CA SER A 8 18.19 2.90 7.88
C SER A 8 18.47 2.58 6.41
N LYS A 9 19.74 2.45 6.08
CA LYS A 9 20.14 2.08 4.72
C LYS A 9 19.55 0.72 4.33
N GLU A 10 19.61 -0.24 5.26
CA GLU A 10 19.04 -1.56 5.03
C GLU A 10 17.55 -1.51 4.80
N GLN A 11 16.84 -0.69 5.58
CA GLN A 11 15.41 -0.52 5.41
C GLN A 11 15.07 0.07 4.05
N LYS A 12 15.81 1.08 3.61
CA LYS A 12 15.58 1.68 2.29
C LYS A 12 15.76 0.67 1.17
N ILE A 13 16.79 -0.16 1.26
CA ILE A 13 17.04 -1.21 0.26
C ILE A 13 15.87 -2.21 0.27
N GLN A 14 15.44 -2.63 1.44
CA GLN A 14 14.35 -3.58 1.59
C GLN A 14 13.04 -3.01 1.04
N MET A 15 12.76 -1.75 1.35
CA MET A 15 11.55 -1.08 0.89
C MET A 15 11.51 -0.99 -0.63
N GLU A 16 12.60 -0.54 -1.23
CA GLU A 16 12.68 -0.42 -2.69
C GLU A 16 12.52 -1.79 -3.36
N ALA A 17 13.20 -2.80 -2.83
CA ALA A 17 13.11 -4.15 -3.38
C ALA A 17 11.67 -4.68 -3.30
N TRP A 18 10.98 -4.43 -2.19
CA TRP A 18 9.59 -4.86 -2.03
C TRP A 18 8.70 -4.26 -3.11
N LEU A 19 8.78 -2.93 -3.29
CA LEU A 19 7.96 -2.24 -4.27
C LEU A 19 8.26 -2.69 -5.69
N VAL A 20 9.54 -2.78 -6.03
CA VAL A 20 9.97 -3.16 -7.37
C VAL A 20 9.56 -4.59 -7.68
N ASN A 21 9.76 -5.52 -6.74
CA ASN A 21 9.44 -6.92 -6.97
C ASN A 21 7.96 -7.15 -7.16
N THR A 22 7.12 -6.53 -6.34
CA THR A 22 5.67 -6.68 -6.48
C THR A 22 5.18 -6.06 -7.79
N LEU A 23 5.67 -4.87 -8.11
CA LEU A 23 5.25 -4.18 -9.32
C LEU A 23 5.71 -4.92 -10.58
N LYS A 24 6.89 -5.54 -10.53
CA LYS A 24 7.39 -6.34 -11.64
C LYS A 24 6.47 -7.52 -11.94
N LYS A 25 5.96 -8.18 -10.91
CA LYS A 25 5.01 -9.28 -11.10
C LYS A 25 3.75 -8.79 -11.81
N CYS A 26 3.26 -7.62 -11.44
CA CYS A 26 2.10 -7.04 -12.09
C CYS A 26 2.37 -6.75 -13.56
N LYS A 27 3.52 -6.16 -13.87
CA LYS A 27 3.91 -5.88 -15.25
C LYS A 27 4.08 -7.15 -16.06
N ASP A 28 4.67 -8.19 -15.46
CA ASP A 28 4.88 -9.47 -16.14
C ASP A 28 3.56 -10.14 -16.48
N GLN A 29 2.49 -9.83 -15.75
CA GLN A 29 1.14 -10.32 -16.06
C GLN A 29 0.44 -9.48 -17.13
N GLY A 30 1.10 -8.43 -17.60
CA GLY A 30 0.52 -7.56 -18.63
C GLY A 30 -0.45 -6.53 -18.08
N LEU A 31 -0.41 -6.25 -16.79
CA LEU A 31 -1.33 -5.28 -16.18
C LEU A 31 -0.92 -3.85 -16.53
N GLY A 32 -1.90 -3.03 -16.88
CA GLY A 32 -1.68 -1.67 -17.35
C GLY A 32 -1.71 -0.65 -16.23
N ILE A 33 -0.98 0.44 -16.47
CA ILE A 33 -0.97 1.60 -15.57
C ILE A 33 -1.52 2.78 -16.37
N HIS A 34 -2.62 3.36 -15.85
CA HIS A 34 -3.22 4.52 -16.49
C HIS A 34 -2.41 5.79 -16.21
N ASP A 35 -1.95 5.95 -14.98
CA ASP A 35 -1.22 7.16 -14.59
C ASP A 35 -0.28 6.83 -13.42
N LYS A 36 0.90 7.46 -13.41
CA LYS A 36 1.86 7.37 -12.31
C LYS A 36 1.86 8.70 -11.58
N ARG A 37 1.47 8.71 -10.31
CA ARG A 37 1.38 9.93 -9.52
C ARG A 37 2.52 10.12 -8.55
N ALA A 38 3.10 9.01 -8.04
CA ALA A 38 4.29 9.04 -7.20
C ALA A 38 5.07 7.77 -7.43
N PHE A 39 6.41 7.88 -7.43
CA PHE A 39 7.26 6.72 -7.65
C PHE A 39 8.60 6.97 -6.98
N THR A 40 8.67 6.64 -5.69
CA THR A 40 9.89 6.79 -4.89
C THR A 40 10.23 5.46 -4.23
N PHE A 41 11.35 5.40 -3.54
CA PHE A 41 11.74 4.16 -2.86
C PHE A 41 10.79 3.80 -1.71
N GLU A 42 10.03 4.75 -1.21
CA GLU A 42 9.17 4.53 -0.06
C GLU A 42 7.68 4.60 -0.39
N ARG A 43 7.33 4.99 -1.61
CA ARG A 43 5.92 5.20 -1.94
C ARG A 43 5.71 5.16 -3.45
N ILE A 44 4.69 4.40 -3.85
CA ILE A 44 4.23 4.37 -5.23
C ILE A 44 2.74 4.65 -5.23
N GLU A 45 2.31 5.60 -6.05
CA GLU A 45 0.89 5.86 -6.24
C GLU A 45 0.59 5.81 -7.73
N LEU A 46 -0.30 4.90 -8.12
CA LEU A 46 -0.67 4.65 -9.50
C LEU A 46 -2.18 4.72 -9.65
N VAL A 47 -2.62 5.04 -10.86
CA VAL A 47 -4.02 4.83 -11.26
C VAL A 47 -4.03 3.63 -12.18
N ILE A 48 -4.81 2.63 -11.83
CA ILE A 48 -4.91 1.37 -12.59
C ILE A 48 -6.34 1.19 -13.07
N TYR A 49 -6.55 0.20 -13.94
CA TYR A 49 -7.87 -0.02 -14.54
C TYR A 49 -8.69 -0.97 -13.69
N ALA A 50 -9.94 -0.59 -13.43
CA ALA A 50 -10.85 -1.42 -12.65
C ALA A 50 -11.09 -2.77 -13.33
N SER A 51 -11.02 -2.83 -14.65
CA SER A 51 -11.21 -4.08 -15.39
C SER A 51 -10.13 -5.12 -15.09
N GLU A 52 -8.99 -4.69 -14.57
CA GLU A 52 -7.87 -5.58 -14.24
C GLU A 52 -7.70 -5.79 -12.74
N ILE A 53 -8.66 -5.31 -11.94
CA ILE A 53 -8.50 -5.30 -10.49
C ILE A 53 -8.29 -6.71 -9.91
N SER A 54 -8.97 -7.72 -10.46
CA SER A 54 -8.86 -9.09 -9.93
C SER A 54 -7.43 -9.62 -10.01
N GLU A 55 -6.73 -9.33 -11.10
CA GLU A 55 -5.36 -9.77 -11.29
C GLU A 55 -4.41 -9.04 -10.34
N TRP A 56 -4.62 -7.74 -10.14
CA TRP A 56 -3.85 -6.98 -9.16
C TRP A 56 -4.03 -7.55 -7.76
N LEU A 57 -5.29 -7.83 -7.39
CA LEU A 57 -5.59 -8.34 -6.06
C LEU A 57 -4.95 -9.72 -5.82
N GLN A 58 -4.92 -10.59 -6.83
CA GLN A 58 -4.29 -11.90 -6.69
C GLN A 58 -2.81 -11.77 -6.37
N ILE A 59 -2.11 -10.86 -7.04
CA ILE A 59 -0.69 -10.66 -6.81
C ILE A 59 -0.44 -10.10 -5.40
N PHE A 60 -1.23 -9.10 -5.00
CA PHE A 60 -1.10 -8.52 -3.67
C PHE A 60 -1.42 -9.53 -2.58
N GLU A 61 -2.44 -10.36 -2.78
CA GLU A 61 -2.80 -11.38 -1.82
C GLU A 61 -1.66 -12.36 -1.58
N GLN A 62 -0.96 -12.74 -2.65
CA GLN A 62 0.21 -13.61 -2.54
C GLN A 62 1.40 -12.92 -1.88
N ASP A 63 1.73 -11.71 -2.32
CA ASP A 63 2.90 -11.00 -1.83
C ASP A 63 2.74 -10.52 -0.40
N TYR A 64 1.53 -10.09 -0.03
CA TYR A 64 1.24 -9.55 1.31
C TYR A 64 0.69 -10.62 2.25
N ASN A 65 0.54 -11.84 1.76
CA ASN A 65 0.08 -12.99 2.56
C ASN A 65 -1.34 -12.79 3.11
N GLY A 66 -2.23 -12.34 2.24
CA GLY A 66 -3.65 -12.18 2.57
C GLY A 66 -4.08 -10.74 2.64
N VAL A 67 -5.39 -10.54 2.74
CA VAL A 67 -6.02 -9.23 2.80
C VAL A 67 -6.19 -8.82 4.25
N SER A 68 -5.70 -7.64 4.63
CA SER A 68 -5.91 -7.12 5.99
C SER A 68 -7.34 -6.59 6.16
N LYS A 69 -7.84 -5.87 5.14
CA LYS A 69 -9.20 -5.34 5.18
C LYS A 69 -9.81 -5.38 3.78
N PRO A 70 -10.80 -6.25 3.56
CA PRO A 70 -11.48 -6.27 2.26
C PRO A 70 -12.44 -5.09 2.10
N ALA A 71 -12.88 -4.86 0.87
CA ALA A 71 -13.90 -3.85 0.60
C ALA A 71 -15.21 -4.26 1.28
N GLY A 72 -15.92 -3.27 1.79
CA GLY A 72 -17.21 -3.50 2.43
C GLY A 72 -17.16 -3.72 3.93
N GLU A 73 -15.96 -3.85 4.49
CA GLU A 73 -15.79 -3.98 5.95
C GLU A 73 -15.23 -2.68 6.51
N LYS A 74 -15.67 -2.35 7.70
CA LYS A 74 -15.15 -1.16 8.38
C LYS A 74 -13.72 -1.42 8.85
N PRO A 75 -12.84 -0.41 8.79
CA PRO A 75 -11.48 -0.58 9.27
C PRO A 75 -11.44 -0.79 10.78
N THR A 76 -10.49 -1.62 11.21
CA THR A 76 -10.18 -1.79 12.63
C THR A 76 -9.27 -0.67 13.10
N ASP A 77 -9.06 -0.59 14.42
CA ASP A 77 -8.11 0.38 14.96
C ASP A 77 -6.70 0.15 14.41
N ASP A 78 -6.31 -1.10 14.23
CA ASP A 78 -5.00 -1.42 13.65
C ASP A 78 -4.91 -0.96 12.19
N ASP A 79 -5.98 -1.16 11.43
CA ASP A 79 -6.02 -0.69 10.04
C ASP A 79 -5.85 0.82 9.97
N LEU A 80 -6.50 1.55 10.88
CA LEU A 80 -6.40 3.01 10.92
C LEU A 80 -5.01 3.47 11.33
N LYS A 81 -4.36 2.77 12.25
CA LYS A 81 -2.99 3.09 12.64
C LYS A 81 -2.02 2.90 11.49
N LEU A 82 -2.17 1.80 10.75
CA LEU A 82 -1.29 1.51 9.61
C LEU A 82 -1.41 2.55 8.51
N THR A 83 -2.58 3.12 8.33
CA THR A 83 -2.85 4.03 7.22
C THR A 83 -2.88 5.50 7.62
N HIS A 84 -2.66 5.81 8.90
CA HIS A 84 -2.79 7.17 9.43
C HIS A 84 -1.97 8.20 8.66
N ALA A 85 -0.72 7.88 8.33
CA ALA A 85 0.16 8.79 7.63
C ALA A 85 -0.30 9.11 6.20
N TYR A 86 -1.24 8.34 5.68
CA TYR A 86 -1.73 8.46 4.31
C TYR A 86 -3.21 8.82 4.26
N GLY A 87 -3.74 9.37 5.35
CA GLY A 87 -5.13 9.83 5.40
C GLY A 87 -6.14 8.82 5.88
N GLY A 88 -5.69 7.63 6.28
CA GLY A 88 -6.58 6.58 6.77
C GLY A 88 -7.19 5.77 5.65
N ILE A 89 -8.10 4.87 6.01
CA ILE A 89 -8.78 4.00 5.06
C ILE A 89 -10.24 3.89 5.47
N ASN A 90 -11.14 3.76 4.49
CA ASN A 90 -12.58 3.66 4.77
C ASN A 90 -13.11 2.27 4.42
N GLU A 91 -14.42 2.05 4.62
CA GLU A 91 -15.01 0.73 4.45
C GLU A 91 -15.02 0.24 3.00
N TYR A 92 -14.98 1.15 2.03
CA TYR A 92 -15.02 0.76 0.60
C TYR A 92 -13.65 0.49 0.01
N GLN A 93 -12.60 0.78 0.73
CA GLN A 93 -11.24 0.60 0.28
C GLN A 93 -10.68 -0.73 0.75
N ILE A 94 -9.64 -1.19 0.06
CA ILE A 94 -8.99 -2.47 0.38
C ILE A 94 -7.61 -2.18 0.94
N LEU A 95 -7.22 -2.90 1.98
CA LEU A 95 -5.90 -2.78 2.58
C LEU A 95 -5.20 -4.14 2.62
N PHE A 96 -3.98 -4.16 2.12
CA PHE A 96 -3.05 -5.26 2.33
C PHE A 96 -1.95 -4.78 3.25
N ALA A 97 -1.50 -5.65 4.16
CA ALA A 97 -0.43 -5.29 5.08
C ALA A 97 0.44 -6.51 5.33
N CYS A 98 1.75 -6.32 5.26
CA CYS A 98 2.71 -7.39 5.48
C CYS A 98 3.88 -6.86 6.31
N PRO A 99 4.05 -7.32 7.55
CA PRO A 99 5.21 -6.93 8.35
C PRO A 99 6.51 -7.41 7.68
N LEU A 100 7.47 -6.51 7.52
CA LEU A 100 8.77 -6.86 6.96
C LEU A 100 9.80 -7.11 8.05
N ASP A 101 9.70 -6.37 9.15
CA ASP A 101 10.52 -6.57 10.35
C ASP A 101 9.75 -6.02 11.55
N ASP A 102 10.42 -5.89 12.70
CA ASP A 102 9.77 -5.44 13.93
C ASP A 102 9.26 -4.01 13.87
N GLU A 103 9.80 -3.22 12.97
CA GLU A 103 9.49 -1.79 12.89
C GLU A 103 8.74 -1.38 11.64
N LEU A 104 8.70 -2.23 10.63
CA LEU A 104 8.28 -1.83 9.30
C LEU A 104 7.23 -2.78 8.73
N THR A 105 6.11 -2.23 8.30
CA THR A 105 5.05 -2.97 7.62
C THR A 105 4.84 -2.40 6.22
N ALA A 106 4.86 -3.26 5.21
CA ALA A 106 4.47 -2.87 3.86
C ALA A 106 2.95 -2.82 3.78
N ILE A 107 2.42 -1.77 3.18
CA ILE A 107 0.97 -1.64 3.00
C ILE A 107 0.65 -1.31 1.54
N ALA A 108 -0.52 -1.76 1.11
CA ALA A 108 -1.08 -1.37 -0.19
C ALA A 108 -2.55 -1.06 0.02
N MET A 109 -2.96 0.08 -0.51
CA MET A 109 -4.35 0.56 -0.40
C MET A 109 -4.92 0.74 -1.80
N LEU A 110 -6.14 0.28 -2.00
CA LEU A 110 -6.83 0.43 -3.28
C LEU A 110 -8.11 1.21 -3.08
N TRP A 111 -8.25 2.29 -3.85
CA TRP A 111 -9.39 3.21 -3.77
C TRP A 111 -10.12 3.22 -5.11
N PRO A 112 -11.27 2.51 -5.22
CA PRO A 112 -12.06 2.58 -6.46
C PRO A 112 -12.60 4.00 -6.67
N TRP A 113 -12.60 4.43 -7.93
CA TRP A 113 -13.19 5.73 -8.29
C TRP A 113 -14.68 5.58 -8.54
N ASN A 114 -15.39 6.69 -8.51
CA ASN A 114 -16.83 6.70 -8.81
C ASN A 114 -17.15 6.42 -10.28
N ASP A 115 -16.16 6.48 -11.17
CA ASP A 115 -16.38 6.25 -12.60
C ASP A 115 -16.48 4.77 -12.97
N SER A 116 -16.22 3.87 -12.01
CA SER A 116 -16.21 2.42 -12.23
C SER A 116 -15.16 1.92 -13.21
N GLU A 117 -14.23 2.77 -13.58
CA GLU A 117 -13.19 2.44 -14.58
C GLU A 117 -11.78 2.49 -14.03
N HIS A 118 -11.57 3.24 -12.95
CA HIS A 118 -10.24 3.49 -12.41
C HIS A 118 -10.18 3.19 -10.91
N VAL A 119 -8.97 2.82 -10.47
CA VAL A 119 -8.68 2.57 -9.06
C VAL A 119 -7.34 3.22 -8.75
N THR A 120 -7.26 3.94 -7.64
CA THR A 120 -5.97 4.42 -7.14
C THR A 120 -5.33 3.31 -6.33
N LEU A 121 -4.11 2.95 -6.68
CA LEU A 121 -3.28 2.02 -5.93
C LEU A 121 -2.18 2.80 -5.23
N HIS A 122 -2.10 2.65 -3.92
CA HIS A 122 -1.09 3.32 -3.13
C HIS A 122 -0.29 2.27 -2.37
N MET A 123 0.97 2.09 -2.73
CA MET A 123 1.89 1.18 -2.05
C MET A 123 2.83 2.01 -1.20
N ALA A 124 2.94 1.68 0.08
CA ALA A 124 3.72 2.49 1.00
C ALA A 124 4.17 1.64 2.19
N PHE A 125 4.65 2.28 3.23
CA PHE A 125 5.13 1.59 4.42
C PHE A 125 4.66 2.31 5.67
N SER A 126 4.43 1.53 6.73
CA SER A 126 4.06 2.04 8.04
C SER A 126 5.09 1.57 9.05
N ARG A 127 5.46 2.42 9.98
CA ARG A 127 6.39 2.06 11.04
C ARG A 127 5.61 1.55 12.25
N ASN A 128 5.79 0.28 12.56
CA ASN A 128 5.01 -0.41 13.58
C ASN A 128 5.13 0.23 14.96
N ASN A 129 6.34 0.69 15.30
CA ASN A 129 6.62 1.23 16.62
C ASN A 129 6.61 2.75 16.67
N HIS A 130 6.17 3.37 15.59
CA HIS A 130 6.10 4.82 15.56
C HIS A 130 4.89 5.27 16.38
N PRO A 131 5.08 6.08 17.42
CA PRO A 131 3.95 6.50 18.22
C PRO A 131 2.99 7.37 17.40
N PRO A 132 1.68 7.26 17.65
CA PRO A 132 0.73 8.13 16.97
C PRO A 132 1.04 9.58 17.27
N LEU A 133 0.87 10.45 16.28
CA LEU A 133 1.12 11.88 16.46
C LEU A 133 0.22 12.47 17.53
N THR A 134 -0.93 11.87 17.72
CA THR A 134 -1.92 12.35 18.69
C THR A 134 -1.52 12.10 20.14
N THR A 135 -0.47 11.35 20.38
CA THR A 135 -0.02 11.09 21.75
C THR A 135 0.79 12.23 22.35
N LEU A 136 1.07 13.22 21.59
CA LEU A 136 1.86 14.35 22.05
C LEU A 136 1.08 15.31 22.94
#